data_0ea3fbab9800ccd6cc8ac8e49fc6d5d7
#
_entry.id   0ea3fbab9800ccd6cc8ac8e49fc6d5d7
#
_cell.length_a   1.000
_cell.length_b   1.000
_cell.length_c   1.000
_cell.angle_alpha   90.00
_cell.angle_beta   90.00
_cell.angle_gamma   90.00
#
_symmetry.space_group_name_H-M   'P 1'
#
loop_
_entity.id
_entity.type
_entity.pdbx_description
1 polymer ?
#
loop_
_entity_poly.entity_id
_entity_poly.type
_entity_poly.pdbx_seq_one_letter_code
_entity_poly.pdbx_strand_id
1 'polypeptide(L)' 'MTTKRTMTLNLSSDEMAAVESIARRKDVTKTAIIKQAIRLYLLVDTRLGDGDKLFVEDDEKQKTELAVL' A
#
# COMPACT_ATOMS: atom_id res chain seq x y z
N MET A 1 3.25 -0.69 24.65
CA MET A 1 4.59 -0.67 24.00
C MET A 1 4.64 -1.72 22.92
N THR A 2 5.18 -1.36 21.75
CA THR A 2 5.22 -2.26 20.60
C THR A 2 6.52 -3.03 20.57
N THR A 3 6.46 -4.35 20.52
CA THR A 3 7.64 -5.20 20.39
C THR A 3 8.01 -5.31 18.92
N LYS A 4 9.28 -5.05 18.61
CA LYS A 4 9.77 -5.19 17.24
C LYS A 4 10.06 -6.65 16.93
N ARG A 5 9.62 -7.09 15.78
CA ARG A 5 9.89 -8.44 15.27
C ARG A 5 10.44 -8.34 13.87
N THR A 6 11.24 -9.31 13.50
CA THR A 6 11.84 -9.38 12.18
C THR A 6 11.09 -10.37 11.31
N MET A 7 10.83 -9.98 10.06
CA MET A 7 10.23 -10.86 9.07
C MET A 7 11.02 -10.72 7.78
N THR A 8 11.28 -11.84 7.12
CA THR A 8 11.90 -11.81 5.79
C THR A 8 10.81 -11.71 4.73
N LEU A 9 10.97 -10.77 3.80
CA LEU A 9 10.03 -10.55 2.71
C LEU A 9 10.72 -10.79 1.38
N ASN A 10 10.20 -11.75 0.61
CA ASN A 10 10.70 -12.05 -0.72
C ASN A 10 9.79 -11.40 -1.75
N LEU A 11 10.34 -10.50 -2.54
CA LEU A 11 9.61 -9.80 -3.59
C LEU A 11 10.08 -10.27 -4.95
N SER A 12 9.15 -10.32 -5.90
CA SER A 12 9.51 -10.53 -7.30
C SER A 12 10.32 -9.34 -7.81
N SER A 13 10.97 -9.51 -8.98
CA SER A 13 11.70 -8.41 -9.61
C SER A 13 10.80 -7.21 -9.88
N ASP A 14 9.57 -7.44 -10.32
CA ASP A 14 8.62 -6.38 -10.61
C ASP A 14 8.17 -5.67 -9.34
N GLU A 15 7.90 -6.42 -8.29
CA GLU A 15 7.53 -5.85 -7.00
C GLU A 15 8.66 -5.02 -6.40
N MET A 16 9.89 -5.54 -6.47
CA MET A 16 11.05 -4.80 -5.98
C MET A 16 11.25 -3.51 -6.76
N ALA A 17 11.11 -3.57 -8.09
CA ALA A 17 11.23 -2.38 -8.94
C ALA A 17 10.18 -1.33 -8.59
N ALA A 18 8.95 -1.76 -8.31
CA ALA A 18 7.87 -0.86 -7.92
C ALA A 18 8.19 -0.17 -6.60
N VAL A 19 8.64 -0.91 -5.59
CA VAL A 19 9.01 -0.35 -4.29
C VAL A 19 10.15 0.65 -4.43
N GLU A 20 11.19 0.29 -5.20
CA GLU A 20 12.33 1.16 -5.43
C GLU A 20 11.94 2.45 -6.13
N SER A 21 11.06 2.36 -7.12
CA SER A 21 10.57 3.52 -7.87
C SER A 21 9.82 4.50 -6.95
N ILE A 22 8.90 3.98 -6.15
CA ILE A 22 8.12 4.81 -5.23
C ILE A 22 9.04 5.43 -4.16
N ALA A 23 9.94 4.64 -3.59
CA ALA A 23 10.87 5.12 -2.57
C ALA A 23 11.73 6.27 -3.11
N ARG A 24 12.22 6.14 -4.35
CA ARG A 24 13.04 7.17 -4.99
C ARG A 24 12.24 8.45 -5.22
N ARG A 25 11.01 8.34 -5.73
CA ARG A 25 10.17 9.51 -5.98
C ARG A 25 9.83 10.27 -4.71
N LYS A 26 9.65 9.54 -3.61
CA LYS A 26 9.28 10.13 -2.32
C LYS A 26 10.47 10.46 -1.44
N ASP A 27 11.68 10.11 -1.89
CA ASP A 27 12.91 10.30 -1.13
C ASP A 27 12.84 9.69 0.27
N VAL A 28 12.39 8.45 0.32
CA VAL A 28 12.28 7.66 1.56
C VAL A 28 12.89 6.27 1.33
N THR A 29 13.05 5.53 2.39
CA THR A 29 13.60 4.17 2.31
C THR A 29 12.56 3.18 1.79
N LYS A 30 13.02 2.06 1.25
CA LYS A 30 12.13 0.95 0.86
C LYS A 30 11.35 0.43 2.06
N THR A 31 11.99 0.35 3.22
CA THR A 31 11.33 -0.07 4.45
C THR A 31 10.16 0.84 4.80
N ALA A 32 10.33 2.15 4.62
CA ALA A 32 9.26 3.12 4.88
C ALA A 32 8.07 2.89 3.95
N ILE A 33 8.33 2.59 2.67
CA ILE A 33 7.27 2.30 1.70
C ILE A 33 6.50 1.04 2.11
N ILE A 34 7.20 -0.02 2.50
CA ILE A 34 6.57 -1.27 2.94
C ILE A 34 5.68 -1.01 4.16
N LYS A 35 6.17 -0.26 5.13
CA LYS A 35 5.39 0.07 6.33
C LYS A 35 4.14 0.87 6.01
N GLN A 36 4.26 1.84 5.10
CA GLN A 36 3.11 2.62 4.65
C GLN A 36 2.09 1.77 3.91
N ALA A 37 2.56 0.84 3.08
CA ALA A 37 1.69 -0.08 2.36
C ALA A 37 0.88 -0.94 3.33
N ILE A 38 1.51 -1.42 4.40
CA ILE A 38 0.82 -2.22 5.42
C ILE A 38 -0.27 -1.40 6.10
N ARG A 39 0.04 -0.16 6.47
CA ARG A 39 -0.96 0.72 7.10
C ARG A 39 -2.13 1.02 6.17
N LEU A 40 -1.83 1.28 4.91
CA LEU A 40 -2.86 1.53 3.92
C LEU A 40 -3.74 0.30 3.72
N TYR A 41 -3.12 -0.88 3.59
CA TYR A 41 -3.87 -2.12 3.41
C TYR A 41 -4.78 -2.41 4.59
N LEU A 42 -4.27 -2.21 5.81
CA LEU A 42 -5.08 -2.42 7.02
C LEU A 42 -6.31 -1.51 7.03
N LEU A 43 -6.13 -0.23 6.68
CA LEU A 43 -7.24 0.72 6.60
C LEU A 43 -8.26 0.28 5.55
N VAL A 44 -7.79 -0.08 4.35
CA VAL A 44 -8.65 -0.51 3.25
C VAL A 44 -9.38 -1.80 3.61
N ASP A 45 -8.67 -2.78 4.16
CA ASP A 45 -9.25 -4.07 4.53
C ASP A 45 -10.36 -3.90 5.57
N THR A 46 -10.14 -3.03 6.55
CA THR A 46 -11.14 -2.75 7.58
C THR A 46 -12.42 -2.17 6.96
N ARG A 47 -12.27 -1.19 6.05
CA ARG A 47 -13.43 -0.57 5.39
C ARG A 47 -14.16 -1.54 4.47
N LEU A 48 -13.42 -2.35 3.71
CA LEU A 48 -14.03 -3.35 2.84
C LEU A 48 -14.76 -4.44 3.65
N GLY A 49 -14.20 -4.81 4.81
CA GLY A 49 -14.86 -5.76 5.71
C GLY A 49 -16.18 -5.24 6.26
N ASP A 50 -16.33 -3.91 6.35
CA ASP A 50 -17.58 -3.26 6.77
C ASP A 50 -18.58 -3.08 5.62
N GLY A 51 -18.24 -3.57 4.42
CA GLY A 51 -19.12 -3.47 3.24
C GLY A 51 -18.86 -2.23 2.40
N ASP A 52 -17.86 -1.42 2.73
CA ASP A 52 -17.52 -0.24 1.94
C ASP A 52 -16.84 -0.64 0.64
N LYS A 53 -16.79 0.29 -0.30
CA LYS A 53 -16.11 0.12 -1.58
C LYS A 53 -14.97 1.11 -1.69
N LEU A 54 -13.92 0.73 -2.40
CA LEU A 54 -12.76 1.58 -2.61
C LEU A 54 -12.80 2.18 -4.02
N PHE A 55 -12.73 3.51 -4.10
CA PHE A 55 -12.73 4.23 -5.36
C PHE A 55 -11.51 5.13 -5.47
N VAL A 56 -11.04 5.31 -6.69
CA VAL A 56 -10.10 6.37 -7.03
C VAL A 56 -10.86 7.40 -7.85
N GLU A 57 -10.74 8.68 -7.48
CA GLU A 57 -11.37 9.78 -8.17
C GLU A 57 -10.29 10.66 -8.79
N ASP A 58 -10.46 11.01 -10.08
CA ASP A 58 -9.52 11.88 -10.79
C ASP A 58 -9.92 13.36 -10.64
N ASP A 59 -9.15 14.26 -11.29
CA ASP A 59 -9.39 15.69 -11.22
C ASP A 59 -10.72 16.11 -11.83
N GLU A 60 -11.29 15.28 -12.71
CA GLU A 60 -12.58 15.53 -13.34
C GLU A 60 -13.72 14.87 -12.58
N LYS A 61 -13.47 14.40 -11.38
CA LYS A 61 -14.42 13.73 -10.48
C LYS A 61 -14.97 12.43 -11.05
N GLN A 62 -14.22 11.81 -11.97
CA GLN A 62 -14.52 10.47 -12.46
C GLN A 62 -14.02 9.45 -11.43
N LYS A 63 -14.87 8.52 -11.06
CA LYS A 63 -14.56 7.51 -10.05
C LYS A 63 -14.39 6.14 -10.68
N THR A 64 -13.36 5.44 -10.24
CA THR A 64 -13.12 4.05 -10.64
C THR A 64 -13.07 3.20 -9.39
N GLU A 65 -13.87 2.17 -9.32
CA GLU A 65 -13.82 1.23 -8.21
C GLU A 65 -12.60 0.35 -8.34
N LEU A 66 -11.87 0.18 -7.24
CA LEU A 66 -10.71 -0.71 -7.18
C LEU A 66 -11.10 -2.00 -6.50
N ALA A 67 -10.76 -3.12 -7.14
CA ALA A 67 -10.90 -4.44 -6.53
C ALA A 67 -9.63 -4.76 -5.77
N VAL A 68 -9.76 -5.10 -4.50
CA VAL A 68 -8.64 -5.50 -3.64
C VAL A 68 -8.82 -6.95 -3.25
N LEU A 69 -7.81 -7.75 -3.50
CA LEU A 69 -7.85 -9.19 -3.21
C LEU A 69 -7.39 -9.50 -1.80
#